data_4514c2e2b2011c3d4bc625627843155a
#
_entry.id   4514c2e2b2011c3d4bc625627843155a
#
_cell.length_a   1.000
_cell.length_b   1.000
_cell.length_c   1.000
_cell.angle_alpha   90.00
_cell.angle_beta   90.00
_cell.angle_gamma   90.00
#
_symmetry.space_group_name_H-M   'P 1'
#
loop_
_entity.id
_entity.type
_entity.pdbx_description
1 polymer ?
#
loop_
_entity_poly.entity_id
_entity_poly.type
_entity_poly.pdbx_seq_one_letter_code
_entity_poly.pdbx_strand_id
1 'polypeptide(L)'
;MSDVPSQATCAVIHASESHGGKQGLDYLAGVSAQSTGAQALCMHLLTIPPGGRAKAHLHEQHETAIYVLQGTAEMWYGEELRNHLSATAGDFIYIPAGVPHLPANRSQTEPCIAVLARTDPNEQESVVLLSELDILVE
;
A
#
# COMPACT_ATOMS: atom_id res chain seq x y z
N MET A 1 -20.67 -22.01 0.53
CA MET A 1 -19.85 -22.86 1.38
C MET A 1 -18.65 -22.10 1.88
N SER A 2 -18.30 -22.31 3.11
CA SER A 2 -17.15 -21.62 3.71
C SER A 2 -15.84 -22.20 3.17
N ASP A 3 -14.91 -21.33 2.81
CA ASP A 3 -13.55 -21.73 2.43
C ASP A 3 -12.61 -21.77 3.61
N VAL A 4 -13.14 -21.55 4.82
CA VAL A 4 -12.34 -21.66 6.05
C VAL A 4 -12.03 -23.15 6.28
N PRO A 5 -10.75 -23.50 6.45
CA PRO A 5 -10.39 -24.88 6.78
C PRO A 5 -11.11 -25.35 8.04
N SER A 6 -11.48 -26.63 8.08
CA SER A 6 -12.12 -27.20 9.27
C SER A 6 -11.26 -27.08 10.52
N GLN A 7 -9.95 -26.89 10.35
CA GLN A 7 -9.00 -26.61 11.42
C GLN A 7 -8.27 -25.33 11.10
N ALA A 8 -8.84 -24.20 11.55
CA ALA A 8 -8.20 -22.91 11.42
C ALA A 8 -6.99 -22.85 12.35
N THR A 9 -5.84 -22.43 11.83
CA THR A 9 -4.61 -22.32 12.60
C THR A 9 -3.94 -20.98 12.37
N CYS A 10 -3.13 -20.59 13.34
CA CYS A 10 -2.21 -19.46 13.13
C CYS A 10 -1.10 -19.87 12.17
N ALA A 11 -0.55 -18.90 11.45
CA ALA A 11 0.49 -19.19 10.48
C ALA A 11 1.56 -18.11 10.52
N VAL A 12 2.78 -18.50 10.19
CA VAL A 12 3.89 -17.58 9.95
C VAL A 12 4.21 -17.63 8.46
N ILE A 13 4.28 -16.48 7.83
CA ILE A 13 4.65 -16.38 6.41
C ILE A 13 6.06 -15.83 6.32
N HIS A 14 6.94 -16.61 5.65
CA HIS A 14 8.30 -16.16 5.35
C HIS A 14 8.28 -15.61 3.94
N ALA A 15 8.04 -14.32 3.83
CA ALA A 15 7.95 -13.65 2.53
C ALA A 15 9.34 -13.57 1.91
N SER A 16 9.48 -14.04 0.67
CA SER A 16 10.77 -14.10 -0.02
C SER A 16 10.76 -13.44 -1.39
N GLU A 17 9.59 -13.12 -1.92
CA GLU A 17 9.46 -12.58 -3.26
C GLU A 17 8.57 -11.34 -3.25
N SER A 18 9.05 -10.26 -3.87
CA SER A 18 8.25 -9.07 -4.08
C SER A 18 7.48 -9.16 -5.40
N HIS A 19 6.42 -8.41 -5.52
CA HIS A 19 5.66 -8.29 -6.76
C HIS A 19 5.34 -6.83 -7.04
N GLY A 20 5.16 -6.49 -8.31
CA GLY A 20 4.76 -5.15 -8.71
C GLY A 20 3.27 -4.93 -8.48
N GLY A 21 2.93 -3.86 -7.80
CA GLY A 21 1.54 -3.42 -7.67
C GLY A 21 1.09 -2.66 -8.92
N LYS A 22 -0.22 -2.58 -9.13
CA LYS A 22 -0.82 -1.86 -10.27
C LYS A 22 -0.43 -0.38 -10.28
N GLN A 23 -0.22 0.20 -9.10
CA GLN A 23 0.18 1.60 -8.93
C GLN A 23 1.67 1.84 -9.16
N GLY A 24 2.45 0.82 -9.49
CA GLY A 24 3.85 0.96 -9.91
C GLY A 24 4.89 0.80 -8.82
N LEU A 25 4.50 0.38 -7.61
CA LEU A 25 5.43 0.12 -6.51
C LEU A 25 5.59 -1.39 -6.29
N ASP A 26 6.69 -1.77 -5.65
CA ASP A 26 6.95 -3.16 -5.29
C ASP A 26 6.47 -3.48 -3.89
N TYR A 27 5.78 -4.60 -3.75
CA TYR A 27 5.26 -5.08 -2.49
C TYR A 27 5.81 -6.46 -2.18
N LEU A 28 6.21 -6.65 -0.92
CA LEU A 28 6.52 -7.97 -0.41
C LEU A 28 5.27 -8.47 0.31
N ALA A 29 4.60 -9.45 -0.29
CA ALA A 29 3.34 -9.96 0.24
C ALA A 29 3.57 -10.75 1.52
N GLY A 30 2.84 -10.41 2.57
CA GLY A 30 2.84 -11.13 3.82
C GLY A 30 1.55 -11.91 3.99
N VAL A 31 0.60 -11.32 4.71
CA VAL A 31 -0.70 -11.95 4.97
C VAL A 31 -1.70 -11.54 3.88
N SER A 32 -2.32 -12.52 3.25
CA SER A 32 -3.29 -12.30 2.19
C SER A 32 -4.18 -13.53 2.03
N ALA A 33 -5.20 -13.43 1.18
CA ALA A 33 -6.01 -14.60 0.82
C ALA A 33 -5.14 -15.68 0.21
N GLN A 34 -4.17 -15.32 -0.61
CA GLN A 34 -3.30 -16.24 -1.32
C GLN A 34 -2.32 -16.96 -0.38
N SER A 35 -1.80 -16.27 0.62
CA SER A 35 -0.80 -16.85 1.53
C SER A 35 -1.41 -17.59 2.72
N THR A 36 -2.52 -17.09 3.27
CA THR A 36 -3.08 -17.62 4.53
C THR A 36 -4.55 -17.98 4.46
N GLY A 37 -5.23 -17.65 3.36
CA GLY A 37 -6.68 -17.78 3.30
C GLY A 37 -7.41 -16.66 4.05
N ALA A 38 -6.74 -15.53 4.30
CA ALA A 38 -7.35 -14.38 4.93
C ALA A 38 -8.59 -13.95 4.16
N GLN A 39 -9.64 -13.58 4.87
CA GLN A 39 -10.94 -13.29 4.26
C GLN A 39 -11.25 -11.79 4.18
N ALA A 40 -10.61 -10.98 5.01
CA ALA A 40 -11.00 -9.58 5.13
C ALA A 40 -9.83 -8.60 5.15
N LEU A 41 -8.61 -9.09 5.15
CA LEU A 41 -7.45 -8.20 5.24
C LEU A 41 -6.24 -8.76 4.52
N CYS A 42 -5.32 -7.85 4.20
CA CYS A 42 -3.96 -8.20 3.78
C CYS A 42 -2.97 -7.30 4.50
N MET A 43 -1.73 -7.74 4.57
CA MET A 43 -0.63 -6.97 5.13
C MET A 43 0.61 -7.21 4.28
N HIS A 44 1.24 -6.13 3.82
CA HIS A 44 2.40 -6.18 2.95
C HIS A 44 3.49 -5.25 3.42
N LEU A 45 4.71 -5.50 2.97
CA LEU A 45 5.82 -4.58 3.12
C LEU A 45 5.99 -3.83 1.79
N LEU A 46 6.04 -2.51 1.88
CA LEU A 46 6.18 -1.63 0.72
C LEU A 46 7.56 -0.97 0.78
N THR A 47 8.26 -0.95 -0.34
CA THR A 47 9.50 -0.18 -0.48
C THR A 47 9.34 0.82 -1.62
N ILE A 48 9.58 2.09 -1.32
CA ILE A 48 9.67 3.14 -2.33
C ILE A 48 11.13 3.53 -2.42
N PRO A 49 11.79 3.24 -3.55
CA PRO A 49 13.20 3.56 -3.69
C PRO A 49 13.44 5.07 -3.69
N PRO A 50 14.70 5.51 -3.48
CA PRO A 50 15.00 6.94 -3.57
C PRO A 50 14.50 7.54 -4.88
N GLY A 51 13.78 8.64 -4.81
CA GLY A 51 13.21 9.31 -5.97
C GLY A 51 11.99 8.61 -6.58
N GLY A 52 11.55 7.48 -5.99
CA GLY A 52 10.43 6.72 -6.52
C GLY A 52 9.08 7.36 -6.19
N ARG A 53 8.08 7.01 -7.01
CA ARG A 53 6.70 7.43 -6.76
C ARG A 53 5.73 6.43 -7.36
N ALA A 54 4.56 6.34 -6.76
CA ALA A 54 3.48 5.54 -7.31
C ALA A 54 2.73 6.34 -8.37
N LYS A 55 1.92 5.64 -9.17
CA LYS A 55 0.91 6.27 -10.00
C LYS A 55 -0.24 6.73 -9.13
N ALA A 56 -0.87 7.85 -9.50
CA ALA A 56 -2.06 8.33 -8.81
C ALA A 56 -3.17 7.28 -8.91
N HIS A 57 -3.82 6.97 -7.81
CA HIS A 57 -4.83 5.92 -7.76
C HIS A 57 -5.75 6.08 -6.56
N LEU A 58 -6.81 5.27 -6.54
CA LEU A 58 -7.69 5.14 -5.37
C LEU A 58 -8.09 3.67 -5.19
N HIS A 59 -8.54 3.35 -4.00
CA HIS A 59 -9.16 2.07 -3.66
C HIS A 59 -10.63 2.35 -3.38
N GLU A 60 -11.52 1.81 -4.21
CA GLU A 60 -12.93 2.21 -4.17
C GLU A 60 -13.64 1.85 -2.86
N GLN A 61 -13.35 0.68 -2.30
CA GLN A 61 -14.10 0.12 -1.18
C GLN A 61 -13.21 -0.28 0.00
N HIS A 62 -11.91 -0.02 -0.07
CA HIS A 62 -10.97 -0.51 0.94
C HIS A 62 -10.27 0.63 1.65
N GLU A 63 -10.08 0.44 2.94
CA GLU A 63 -9.29 1.34 3.76
C GLU A 63 -7.85 0.84 3.81
N THR A 64 -6.91 1.75 3.97
CA THR A 64 -5.49 1.41 4.10
C THR A 64 -4.92 2.09 5.35
N ALA A 65 -4.17 1.33 6.12
CA ALA A 65 -3.36 1.84 7.22
C ALA A 65 -1.89 1.52 6.92
N ILE A 66 -1.02 2.49 7.18
CA ILE A 66 0.41 2.36 6.88
C ILE A 66 1.20 2.77 8.11
N TYR A 67 2.25 1.99 8.41
CA TYR A 67 3.23 2.36 9.42
C TYR A 67 4.59 2.49 8.77
N VAL A 68 5.20 3.68 8.87
CA VAL A 68 6.51 3.95 8.25
C VAL A 68 7.61 3.39 9.15
N LEU A 69 8.40 2.47 8.61
CA LEU A 69 9.52 1.84 9.32
C LEU A 69 10.81 2.61 9.13
N GLN A 70 11.04 3.14 7.93
CA GLN A 70 12.30 3.79 7.57
C GLN A 70 12.05 4.84 6.51
N GLY A 71 12.76 5.95 6.60
CA GLY A 71 12.68 7.02 5.60
C GLY A 71 11.47 7.92 5.81
N THR A 72 11.11 8.64 4.78
CA THR A 72 9.99 9.59 4.78
C THR A 72 9.12 9.35 3.55
N ALA A 73 7.82 9.21 3.79
CA ALA A 73 6.84 9.13 2.72
C ALA A 73 6.17 10.49 2.55
N GLU A 74 6.09 10.96 1.30
CA GLU A 74 5.28 12.10 0.92
C GLU A 74 4.03 11.57 0.25
N MET A 75 2.90 12.24 0.43
CA MET A 75 1.68 11.83 -0.26
C MET A 75 0.82 13.02 -0.60
N TRP A 76 0.45 13.11 -1.86
CA TRP A 76 -0.55 14.06 -2.35
C TRP A 76 -1.88 13.31 -2.43
N TYR A 77 -2.96 13.96 -2.02
CA TYR A 77 -4.25 13.27 -1.94
C TYR A 77 -5.42 14.23 -2.07
N GLY A 78 -6.59 13.61 -2.29
CA GLY A 78 -7.84 14.32 -2.40
C GLY A 78 -8.11 14.80 -3.81
N GLU A 79 -9.11 15.67 -3.94
CA GLU A 79 -9.52 16.21 -5.24
C GLU A 79 -8.36 16.95 -5.91
N GLU A 80 -8.05 16.57 -7.13
CA GLU A 80 -6.94 17.09 -7.90
C GLU A 80 -5.60 17.02 -7.15
N LEU A 81 -5.46 16.11 -6.20
CA LEU A 81 -4.26 15.93 -5.37
C LEU A 81 -3.80 17.22 -4.69
N ARG A 82 -4.76 18.05 -4.27
CA ARG A 82 -4.47 19.37 -3.69
C ARG A 82 -3.90 19.32 -2.28
N ASN A 83 -4.13 18.22 -1.57
CA ASN A 83 -3.65 18.11 -0.21
C ASN A 83 -2.33 17.35 -0.18
N HIS A 84 -1.53 17.60 0.83
CA HIS A 84 -0.22 16.98 0.96
C HIS A 84 0.02 16.61 2.42
N LEU A 85 0.65 15.46 2.64
CA LEU A 85 1.14 15.07 3.95
C LEU A 85 2.53 14.47 3.82
N SER A 86 3.25 14.49 4.94
CA SER A 86 4.56 13.88 5.06
C SER A 86 4.57 13.04 6.33
N ALA A 87 5.11 11.84 6.24
CA ALA A 87 5.21 10.92 7.38
C ALA A 87 6.60 10.31 7.40
N THR A 88 7.20 10.26 8.58
CA THR A 88 8.54 9.72 8.76
C THR A 88 8.49 8.49 9.66
N ALA A 89 9.61 7.79 9.81
CA ALA A 89 9.69 6.57 10.59
C ALA A 89 9.03 6.73 11.96
N GLY A 90 8.10 5.83 12.29
CA GLY A 90 7.31 5.88 13.52
C GLY A 90 5.92 6.48 13.35
N ASP A 91 5.62 7.07 12.21
CA ASP A 91 4.31 7.67 11.95
C ASP A 91 3.36 6.67 11.31
N PHE A 92 2.06 6.88 11.53
CA PHE A 92 0.99 6.14 10.91
C PHE A 92 0.28 7.02 9.87
N ILE A 93 -0.12 6.42 8.76
CA ILE A 93 -0.93 7.08 7.73
C ILE A 93 -2.23 6.31 7.59
N TYR A 94 -3.33 7.03 7.45
CA TYR A 94 -4.63 6.44 7.17
C TYR A 94 -5.16 6.95 5.82
N ILE A 95 -5.62 6.04 4.97
CA ILE A 95 -6.21 6.39 3.67
C ILE A 95 -7.61 5.79 3.61
N PRO A 96 -8.66 6.64 3.62
CA PRO A 96 -10.02 6.12 3.51
C PRO A 96 -10.31 5.62 2.10
N ALA A 97 -11.36 4.82 1.97
CA ALA A 97 -11.81 4.35 0.67
C ALA A 97 -12.21 5.54 -0.21
N GLY A 98 -11.96 5.42 -1.50
CA GLY A 98 -12.39 6.40 -2.50
C GLY A 98 -11.57 7.68 -2.58
N VAL A 99 -10.50 7.81 -1.81
CA VAL A 99 -9.67 9.02 -1.83
C VAL A 99 -8.50 8.83 -2.80
N PRO A 100 -8.41 9.68 -3.84
CA PRO A 100 -7.26 9.67 -4.73
C PRO A 100 -5.98 9.99 -3.96
N HIS A 101 -4.90 9.27 -4.27
CA HIS A 101 -3.61 9.53 -3.61
C HIS A 101 -2.44 9.13 -4.48
N LEU A 102 -1.30 9.78 -4.22
CA LEU A 102 -0.05 9.53 -4.92
C LEU A 102 1.08 9.59 -3.89
N PRO A 103 1.58 8.45 -3.44
CA PRO A 103 2.72 8.41 -2.53
C PRO A 103 4.05 8.51 -3.28
N ALA A 104 5.04 9.09 -2.62
CA ALA A 104 6.36 9.28 -3.21
C ALA A 104 7.44 9.29 -2.13
N ASN A 105 8.67 9.01 -2.56
CA ASN A 105 9.86 9.20 -1.75
C ASN A 105 10.74 10.22 -2.43
N ARG A 106 10.87 11.40 -1.83
CA ARG A 106 11.66 12.49 -2.41
C ARG A 106 13.12 12.50 -1.99
N SER A 107 13.52 11.60 -1.11
CA SER A 107 14.93 11.42 -0.79
C SER A 107 15.68 10.90 -2.03
N GLN A 108 16.87 11.40 -2.25
CA GLN A 108 17.72 10.94 -3.34
C GLN A 108 18.64 9.80 -2.89
N THR A 109 18.68 9.52 -1.60
CA THR A 109 19.68 8.59 -1.03
C THR A 109 19.09 7.44 -0.23
N GLU A 110 17.92 7.63 0.38
CA GLU A 110 17.35 6.63 1.30
C GLU A 110 16.03 6.07 0.80
N PRO A 111 15.81 4.75 0.93
CA PRO A 111 14.50 4.17 0.64
C PRO A 111 13.49 4.54 1.71
N CYS A 112 12.23 4.50 1.36
CA CYS A 112 11.13 4.56 2.32
C CYS A 112 10.55 3.15 2.43
N ILE A 113 10.53 2.61 3.64
CA ILE A 113 10.03 1.26 3.90
C ILE A 113 8.87 1.37 4.87
N ALA A 114 7.75 0.76 4.52
CA ALA A 114 6.53 0.84 5.29
C ALA A 114 5.77 -0.48 5.28
N VAL A 115 5.06 -0.74 6.36
CA VAL A 115 4.10 -1.83 6.45
C VAL A 115 2.73 -1.24 6.14
N LEU A 116 1.99 -1.89 5.27
CA LEU A 116 0.62 -1.48 4.99
C LEU A 116 -0.36 -2.63 5.25
N ALA A 117 -1.54 -2.26 5.69
CA ALA A 117 -2.64 -3.18 5.90
C ALA A 117 -3.88 -2.61 5.20
N ARG A 118 -4.64 -3.47 4.54
CA ARG A 118 -5.87 -3.08 3.84
C ARG A 118 -7.02 -4.00 4.21
N THR A 119 -8.22 -3.48 4.08
CA THR A 119 -9.43 -4.26 4.27
C THR A 119 -9.84 -5.00 2.99
N ASP A 120 -8.85 -5.53 2.30
CA ASP A 120 -8.97 -6.36 1.10
C ASP A 120 -8.01 -7.52 1.26
N PRO A 121 -8.47 -8.77 1.15
CA PRO A 121 -7.57 -9.92 1.37
C PRO A 121 -6.66 -10.25 0.20
N ASN A 122 -6.86 -9.66 -0.97
CA ASN A 122 -6.14 -10.03 -2.17
C ASN A 122 -4.82 -9.30 -2.31
N GLU A 123 -3.78 -10.02 -2.76
CA GLU A 123 -2.46 -9.44 -3.00
C GLU A 123 -2.53 -8.37 -4.11
N GLN A 124 -3.31 -8.63 -5.14
CA GLN A 124 -3.59 -7.66 -6.19
C GLN A 124 -4.94 -7.02 -5.89
N GLU A 125 -4.91 -6.02 -5.04
CA GLU A 125 -6.13 -5.35 -4.59
C GLU A 125 -6.82 -4.59 -5.73
N SER A 126 -8.05 -4.17 -5.47
CA SER A 126 -8.84 -3.35 -6.36
C SER A 126 -8.27 -1.93 -6.40
N VAL A 127 -7.63 -1.58 -7.50
CA VAL A 127 -7.00 -0.27 -7.69
C VAL A 127 -7.59 0.37 -8.94
N VAL A 128 -8.01 1.62 -8.81
CA VAL A 128 -8.42 2.44 -9.95
C VAL A 128 -7.32 3.45 -10.22
N LEU A 129 -6.67 3.34 -11.37
CA LEU A 129 -5.61 4.27 -11.76
C LEU A 129 -6.22 5.57 -12.27
N LEU A 130 -5.63 6.68 -11.87
CA LEU A 130 -6.08 8.04 -12.20
C LEU A 130 -4.96 8.75 -12.95
N SER A 131 -4.66 8.27 -14.15
CA SER A 131 -3.49 8.72 -14.91
C SER A 131 -3.50 10.22 -15.21
N GLU A 132 -4.67 10.83 -15.32
CA GLU A 132 -4.79 12.26 -15.54
C GLU A 132 -4.28 13.09 -14.36
N LEU A 133 -4.15 12.48 -13.18
CA LEU A 133 -3.63 13.16 -11.99
C LEU A 133 -2.12 13.02 -11.84
N ASP A 134 -1.48 12.09 -12.56
CA ASP A 134 -0.04 11.85 -12.41
C ASP A 134 0.80 13.09 -12.71
N ILE A 135 0.36 13.92 -13.63
CA ILE A 135 1.09 15.13 -14.04
C ILE A 135 1.00 16.26 -13.03
N LEU A 136 0.10 16.16 -12.06
CA LEU A 136 -0.09 17.22 -11.05
C LEU A 136 1.01 17.21 -9.99
N VAL A 137 1.77 16.13 -9.90
CA VAL A 137 2.90 15.99 -8.96
C VAL A 137 4.18 15.83 -9.76
N GLU A 138 5.14 16.71 -9.52
CA GLU A 138 6.45 16.69 -10.17
C GLU A 138 7.47 15.79 -9.47
#